data_d75041a57f1cc4773cf3b618a115fd52
#
_entry.id   d75041a57f1cc4773cf3b618a115fd52
#
_cell.length_a   1.000
_cell.length_b   1.000
_cell.length_c   1.000
_cell.angle_alpha   90.00
_cell.angle_beta   90.00
_cell.angle_gamma   90.00
#
_symmetry.space_group_name_H-M   'P 1'
#
loop_
_entity.id
_entity.type
_entity.pdbx_description
1 polymer ?
#
loop_
_entity_poly.entity_id
_entity_poly.type
_entity_poly.pdbx_seq_one_letter_code
_entity_poly.pdbx_strand_id
1 'polypeptide(L)'
;MEWLRYGKQHYPKRICMNEYNYKDIYDAVVCVAIRLQALPDTRISIISDNSVTMAVYILAAMLVHKEVLLLNVHLTAGEIENQLSQLHITTVLHSAKRQSQVPTSATAIQLESIRTMSRNVAEDIFDWTVDDNDIAAIMNTSATTGQFKSVPLRWGQIKAHVQASQEVLGRTEQDNWLMVLPLFHVSGLSILMRSLYNGTAMTIMESYDEEQVLQYIHEGRVNMMSLVPTILKNLEPRITHHQLRVILLGGEFIPRPLVDTCVVKQLPIYKTYGMTETFSQSVTMPVLSNLNKLDSVGKPLPGMTVHIVNPDTDGVGEIHLNGPMVMSGYINRVPIHGDFNTDDIGYLDEDGFLYILNRRTDLIISGGENIYPKEIEDTVYAMQGVKECAVIPVADTKWGQVPALFLAVDDETLSNDDIEMSVRDHIAYTLAKYKVPKYIMIMDALPRNGTGKIMRKSLASYLDMTAPSGGSHA
;
A
#
# COMPACT_ATOMS: atom_id res chain seq x y z
N MET A 1 20.70 -5.55 8.57
CA MET A 1 21.16 -4.22 9.07
C MET A 1 22.52 -3.80 8.48
N GLU A 2 23.23 -4.68 7.84
CA GLU A 2 24.57 -4.42 7.23
C GLU A 2 24.57 -3.28 6.21
N TRP A 3 23.48 -3.02 5.52
CA TRP A 3 23.40 -1.98 4.47
C TRP A 3 23.70 -0.56 4.98
N LEU A 4 23.18 -0.21 6.18
CA LEU A 4 23.48 1.08 6.79
C LEU A 4 24.94 1.17 7.23
N ARG A 5 25.48 0.09 7.82
CA ARG A 5 26.90 -0.01 8.20
C ARG A 5 27.82 0.10 6.96
N TYR A 6 27.46 -0.60 5.89
CA TYR A 6 28.16 -0.51 4.61
C TYR A 6 28.16 0.94 4.07
N GLY A 7 27.01 1.60 4.10
CA GLY A 7 26.87 3.00 3.69
C GLY A 7 27.77 3.94 4.48
N LYS A 8 27.80 3.80 5.82
CA LYS A 8 28.69 4.59 6.68
C LYS A 8 30.16 4.33 6.36
N GLN A 9 30.56 3.11 6.00
CA GLN A 9 31.93 2.77 5.72
C GLN A 9 32.41 3.27 4.34
N HIS A 10 31.57 3.18 3.30
CA HIS A 10 31.97 3.41 1.91
C HIS A 10 31.59 4.80 1.38
N TYR A 11 30.51 5.41 1.89
CA TYR A 11 30.04 6.74 1.45
C TYR A 11 29.44 7.55 2.62
N PRO A 12 30.22 7.80 3.70
CA PRO A 12 29.70 8.41 4.93
C PRO A 12 29.07 9.78 4.74
N LYS A 13 29.51 10.55 3.76
CA LYS A 13 29.05 11.92 3.45
C LYS A 13 27.87 11.96 2.47
N ARG A 14 27.50 10.82 1.84
CA ARG A 14 26.33 10.76 0.95
C ARG A 14 25.07 10.98 1.75
N ILE A 15 24.14 11.77 1.23
CA ILE A 15 22.82 11.94 1.83
C ILE A 15 22.10 10.59 1.90
N CYS A 16 21.50 10.31 3.06
CA CYS A 16 20.73 9.11 3.34
C CYS A 16 19.24 9.46 3.52
N MET A 17 18.92 10.36 4.44
CA MET A 17 17.54 10.75 4.77
C MET A 17 17.47 12.26 4.95
N ASN A 18 16.68 12.95 4.13
CA ASN A 18 16.53 14.41 4.11
C ASN A 18 17.91 15.11 4.06
N GLU A 19 18.26 15.92 5.05
CA GLU A 19 19.56 16.60 5.17
C GLU A 19 20.67 15.75 5.81
N TYR A 20 20.33 14.54 6.32
CA TYR A 20 21.28 13.71 7.06
C TYR A 20 22.02 12.74 6.13
N ASN A 21 23.32 12.66 6.30
CA ASN A 21 24.17 11.70 5.57
C ASN A 21 24.18 10.31 6.24
N TYR A 22 24.81 9.33 5.57
CA TYR A 22 24.88 7.95 6.08
C TYR A 22 25.56 7.83 7.44
N LYS A 23 26.61 8.65 7.71
CA LYS A 23 27.26 8.69 9.02
C LYS A 23 26.33 9.22 10.09
N ASP A 24 25.58 10.30 9.79
CA ASP A 24 24.65 10.92 10.75
C ASP A 24 23.55 9.92 11.16
N ILE A 25 22.98 9.21 10.18
CA ILE A 25 21.92 8.22 10.44
C ILE A 25 22.47 7.02 11.20
N TYR A 26 23.66 6.52 10.81
CA TYR A 26 24.32 5.44 11.53
C TYR A 26 24.56 5.79 13.00
N ASP A 27 25.15 6.95 13.29
CA ASP A 27 25.44 7.38 14.64
C ASP A 27 24.14 7.54 15.47
N ALA A 28 23.08 8.07 14.87
CA ALA A 28 21.77 8.18 15.50
C ALA A 28 21.16 6.81 15.81
N VAL A 29 21.22 5.86 14.86
CA VAL A 29 20.71 4.49 15.03
C VAL A 29 21.44 3.79 16.19
N VAL A 30 22.78 3.86 16.23
CA VAL A 30 23.56 3.27 17.33
C VAL A 30 23.21 3.90 18.68
N CYS A 31 23.09 5.22 18.73
CA CYS A 31 22.71 5.93 19.97
C CYS A 31 21.35 5.48 20.51
N VAL A 32 20.34 5.33 19.62
CA VAL A 32 19.01 4.85 20.01
C VAL A 32 19.04 3.36 20.36
N ALA A 33 19.81 2.55 19.63
CA ALA A 33 19.96 1.12 19.87
C ALA A 33 20.48 0.80 21.28
N ILE A 34 21.46 1.56 21.79
CA ILE A 34 21.95 1.42 23.17
C ILE A 34 20.81 1.57 24.19
N ARG A 35 19.90 2.51 23.97
CA ARG A 35 18.75 2.73 24.87
C ARG A 35 17.72 1.63 24.75
N LEU A 36 17.41 1.21 23.51
CA LEU A 36 16.42 0.17 23.26
C LEU A 36 16.89 -1.21 23.73
N GLN A 37 18.19 -1.48 23.71
CA GLN A 37 18.77 -2.72 24.22
C GLN A 37 18.51 -2.90 25.72
N ALA A 38 18.42 -1.80 26.48
CA ALA A 38 18.12 -1.84 27.92
C ALA A 38 16.67 -2.20 28.24
N LEU A 39 15.74 -2.14 27.27
CA LEU A 39 14.35 -2.53 27.47
C LEU A 39 14.24 -4.06 27.52
N PRO A 40 13.50 -4.63 28.50
CA PRO A 40 13.37 -6.09 28.63
C PRO A 40 12.51 -6.72 27.52
N ASP A 41 11.64 -5.93 26.87
CA ASP A 41 10.67 -6.42 25.91
C ASP A 41 11.36 -6.90 24.62
N THR A 42 11.05 -8.11 24.16
CA THR A 42 11.46 -8.60 22.85
C THR A 42 10.67 -7.92 21.72
N ARG A 43 9.40 -7.61 22.02
CA ARG A 43 8.47 -6.97 21.08
C ARG A 43 8.05 -5.61 21.61
N ILE A 44 8.16 -4.58 20.76
CA ILE A 44 7.77 -3.20 21.08
C ILE A 44 6.88 -2.65 19.96
N SER A 45 6.20 -1.54 20.23
CA SER A 45 5.45 -0.84 19.19
C SER A 45 5.91 0.60 18.99
N ILE A 46 5.65 1.14 17.79
CA ILE A 46 5.92 2.53 17.44
C ILE A 46 4.66 3.16 16.87
N ILE A 47 4.26 4.31 17.40
CA ILE A 47 3.21 5.17 16.83
C ILE A 47 3.76 6.58 16.59
N SER A 48 3.90 6.96 15.32
CA SER A 48 4.44 8.25 14.90
C SER A 48 4.01 8.59 13.49
N ASP A 49 3.90 9.89 13.19
CA ASP A 49 3.90 10.35 11.80
C ASP A 49 5.26 10.07 11.16
N ASN A 50 5.31 10.08 9.82
CA ASN A 50 6.55 9.92 9.09
C ASN A 50 7.60 10.94 9.55
N SER A 51 8.79 10.47 9.80
CA SER A 51 9.93 11.34 10.11
C SER A 51 11.25 10.56 10.04
N VAL A 52 12.34 11.28 9.88
CA VAL A 52 13.68 10.69 10.02
C VAL A 52 13.85 10.08 11.42
N THR A 53 13.29 10.72 12.46
CA THR A 53 13.30 10.18 13.83
C THR A 53 12.60 8.81 13.89
N MET A 54 11.41 8.67 13.33
CA MET A 54 10.70 7.38 13.29
C MET A 54 11.53 6.30 12.58
N ALA A 55 12.09 6.64 11.40
CA ALA A 55 12.95 5.71 10.65
C ALA A 55 14.16 5.25 11.45
N VAL A 56 14.84 6.17 12.16
CA VAL A 56 15.97 5.86 13.04
C VAL A 56 15.57 4.90 14.18
N TYR A 57 14.43 5.14 14.83
CA TYR A 57 13.95 4.24 15.91
C TYR A 57 13.54 2.86 15.38
N ILE A 58 12.94 2.77 14.18
CA ILE A 58 12.66 1.49 13.51
C ILE A 58 13.98 0.73 13.29
N LEU A 59 14.97 1.38 12.69
CA LEU A 59 16.28 0.76 12.41
C LEU A 59 17.03 0.38 13.68
N ALA A 60 16.97 1.22 14.72
CA ALA A 60 17.61 0.93 15.99
C ALA A 60 16.98 -0.28 16.71
N ALA A 61 15.65 -0.39 16.68
CA ALA A 61 14.96 -1.55 17.23
C ALA A 61 15.31 -2.84 16.45
N MET A 62 15.36 -2.77 15.13
CA MET A 62 15.81 -3.86 14.28
C MET A 62 17.26 -4.27 14.55
N LEU A 63 18.15 -3.29 14.84
CA LEU A 63 19.57 -3.55 15.16
C LEU A 63 19.73 -4.35 16.47
N VAL A 64 18.87 -4.11 17.44
CA VAL A 64 18.86 -4.84 18.72
C VAL A 64 17.88 -6.02 18.73
N HIS A 65 17.53 -6.54 17.57
CA HIS A 65 16.68 -7.73 17.34
C HIS A 65 15.31 -7.65 18.03
N LYS A 66 14.72 -6.44 18.15
CA LYS A 66 13.35 -6.29 18.63
C LYS A 66 12.37 -6.40 17.48
N GLU A 67 11.28 -7.13 17.69
CA GLU A 67 10.14 -7.19 16.77
C GLU A 67 9.31 -5.91 16.92
N VAL A 68 9.18 -5.13 15.85
CA VAL A 68 8.57 -3.80 15.91
C VAL A 68 7.18 -3.80 15.30
N LEU A 69 6.14 -3.63 16.13
CA LEU A 69 4.79 -3.35 15.63
C LEU A 69 4.70 -1.89 15.20
N LEU A 70 4.44 -1.65 13.91
CA LEU A 70 4.22 -0.32 13.36
C LEU A 70 2.72 0.02 13.40
N LEU A 71 2.33 0.91 14.32
CA LEU A 71 0.94 1.28 14.56
C LEU A 71 0.47 2.36 13.60
N ASN A 72 -0.72 2.17 13.05
CA ASN A 72 -1.37 3.19 12.23
C ASN A 72 -1.84 4.36 13.11
N VAL A 73 -1.44 5.58 12.74
CA VAL A 73 -1.75 6.82 13.48
C VAL A 73 -3.23 7.22 13.47
N HIS A 74 -4.05 6.56 12.65
CA HIS A 74 -5.49 6.80 12.59
C HIS A 74 -6.31 5.91 13.53
N LEU A 75 -5.66 4.98 14.23
CA LEU A 75 -6.33 4.12 15.22
C LEU A 75 -6.69 4.89 16.47
N THR A 76 -7.81 4.52 17.07
CA THR A 76 -8.20 4.97 18.41
C THR A 76 -7.34 4.29 19.49
N ALA A 77 -7.29 4.87 20.68
CA ALA A 77 -6.56 4.25 21.81
C ALA A 77 -7.07 2.83 22.13
N GLY A 78 -8.38 2.59 22.03
CA GLY A 78 -8.97 1.26 22.24
C GLY A 78 -8.56 0.23 21.18
N GLU A 79 -8.49 0.62 19.90
CA GLU A 79 -7.98 -0.25 18.84
C GLU A 79 -6.50 -0.56 19.02
N ILE A 80 -5.71 0.43 19.44
CA ILE A 80 -4.29 0.24 19.79
C ILE A 80 -4.16 -0.75 20.95
N GLU A 81 -4.92 -0.54 22.03
CA GLU A 81 -4.90 -1.44 23.21
C GLU A 81 -5.22 -2.89 22.82
N ASN A 82 -6.22 -3.08 21.96
CA ASN A 82 -6.55 -4.41 21.44
C ASN A 82 -5.37 -5.03 20.64
N GLN A 83 -4.71 -4.26 19.79
CA GLN A 83 -3.54 -4.74 19.02
C GLN A 83 -2.36 -5.09 19.94
N LEU A 84 -2.06 -4.24 20.92
CA LEU A 84 -1.01 -4.50 21.89
C LEU A 84 -1.28 -5.76 22.72
N SER A 85 -2.52 -5.93 23.20
CA SER A 85 -2.95 -7.09 23.99
C SER A 85 -2.79 -8.40 23.23
N GLN A 86 -3.26 -8.47 21.95
CA GLN A 86 -3.15 -9.66 21.13
C GLN A 86 -1.71 -10.08 20.83
N LEU A 87 -0.78 -9.12 20.80
CA LEU A 87 0.64 -9.36 20.54
C LEU A 87 1.50 -9.37 21.80
N HIS A 88 0.90 -9.22 22.99
CA HIS A 88 1.58 -9.15 24.29
C HIS A 88 2.66 -8.05 24.32
N ILE A 89 2.34 -6.87 23.80
CA ILE A 89 3.23 -5.71 23.76
C ILE A 89 2.88 -4.80 24.94
N THR A 90 3.88 -4.43 25.73
CA THR A 90 3.73 -3.55 26.89
C THR A 90 4.37 -2.18 26.71
N THR A 91 5.31 -2.05 25.75
CA THR A 91 6.06 -0.80 25.51
C THR A 91 5.67 -0.16 24.17
N VAL A 92 5.27 1.12 24.24
CA VAL A 92 4.91 1.95 23.08
C VAL A 92 5.85 3.13 22.98
N LEU A 93 6.62 3.18 21.89
CA LEU A 93 7.39 4.35 21.50
C LEU A 93 6.47 5.31 20.72
N HIS A 94 6.45 6.60 21.07
CA HIS A 94 5.51 7.53 20.45
C HIS A 94 6.12 8.90 20.14
N SER A 95 5.67 9.55 19.06
CA SER A 95 5.96 10.97 18.85
C SER A 95 5.14 11.83 19.84
N ALA A 96 5.60 13.05 20.13
CA ALA A 96 4.89 13.95 21.04
C ALA A 96 3.42 14.18 20.62
N LYS A 97 3.15 14.25 19.32
CA LYS A 97 1.78 14.40 18.76
C LYS A 97 0.86 13.21 19.05
N ARG A 98 1.43 12.00 19.29
CA ARG A 98 0.68 10.74 19.42
C ARG A 98 0.56 10.23 20.85
N GLN A 99 1.03 11.00 21.83
CA GLN A 99 0.99 10.63 23.24
C GLN A 99 -0.43 10.30 23.74
N SER A 100 -1.45 11.05 23.32
CA SER A 100 -2.84 10.83 23.72
C SER A 100 -3.45 9.54 23.18
N GLN A 101 -2.84 8.92 22.17
CA GLN A 101 -3.28 7.65 21.60
C GLN A 101 -2.67 6.43 22.31
N VAL A 102 -1.64 6.63 23.16
CA VAL A 102 -1.02 5.54 23.91
C VAL A 102 -1.94 5.12 25.05
N PRO A 103 -2.36 3.84 25.12
CA PRO A 103 -3.17 3.34 26.21
C PRO A 103 -2.46 3.47 27.57
N THR A 104 -3.23 3.75 28.61
CA THR A 104 -2.70 3.88 29.99
C THR A 104 -2.14 2.57 30.55
N SER A 105 -2.51 1.44 29.98
CA SER A 105 -1.98 0.11 30.30
C SER A 105 -0.56 -0.14 29.80
N ALA A 106 -0.06 0.70 28.86
CA ALA A 106 1.25 0.55 28.24
C ALA A 106 2.29 1.50 28.84
N THR A 107 3.55 1.07 28.83
CA THR A 107 4.70 1.93 29.11
C THR A 107 4.96 2.83 27.91
N ALA A 108 4.70 4.14 28.08
CA ALA A 108 4.89 5.14 27.05
C ALA A 108 6.33 5.69 27.08
N ILE A 109 7.03 5.66 25.95
CA ILE A 109 8.37 6.25 25.79
C ILE A 109 8.33 7.21 24.60
N GLN A 110 8.59 8.49 24.87
CA GLN A 110 8.61 9.50 23.82
C GLN A 110 9.87 9.41 22.97
N LEU A 111 9.70 9.47 21.64
CA LEU A 111 10.80 9.55 20.68
C LEU A 111 11.55 10.88 20.85
N GLU A 112 12.85 10.82 21.07
CA GLU A 112 13.70 12.01 21.03
C GLU A 112 14.06 12.39 19.60
N SER A 113 13.99 13.68 19.31
CA SER A 113 14.35 14.18 17.98
C SER A 113 15.81 13.91 17.66
N ILE A 114 16.08 13.35 16.49
CA ILE A 114 17.44 13.16 15.97
C ILE A 114 18.24 14.49 15.90
N ARG A 115 17.58 15.65 15.83
CA ARG A 115 18.23 16.98 15.81
C ARG A 115 18.88 17.32 17.15
N THR A 116 18.27 16.89 18.26
CA THR A 116 18.73 17.18 19.63
C THR A 116 19.58 16.06 20.23
N MET A 117 19.69 14.92 19.54
CA MET A 117 20.37 13.74 20.01
C MET A 117 21.88 13.92 19.98
N SER A 118 22.58 13.66 21.09
CA SER A 118 24.04 13.60 21.12
C SER A 118 24.51 12.39 20.31
N ARG A 119 25.38 12.62 19.33
CA ARG A 119 25.86 11.59 18.39
C ARG A 119 27.28 11.12 18.68
N ASN A 120 27.81 11.38 19.86
CA ASN A 120 29.11 10.87 20.27
C ASN A 120 28.98 9.40 20.67
N VAL A 121 29.13 8.52 19.69
CA VAL A 121 29.20 7.08 19.91
C VAL A 121 30.69 6.71 20.03
N ALA A 122 31.11 6.23 21.19
CA ALA A 122 32.51 5.90 21.46
C ALA A 122 32.99 4.70 20.64
N GLU A 123 32.16 3.65 20.56
CA GLU A 123 32.42 2.44 19.74
C GLU A 123 31.11 1.78 19.33
N ASP A 124 31.12 1.12 18.15
CA ASP A 124 30.02 0.28 17.69
C ASP A 124 30.17 -1.13 18.27
N ILE A 125 29.32 -1.44 19.23
CA ILE A 125 29.31 -2.72 19.97
C ILE A 125 28.32 -3.74 19.41
N PHE A 126 27.56 -3.38 18.35
CA PHE A 126 26.47 -4.19 17.86
C PHE A 126 26.90 -5.17 16.76
N ASP A 127 26.28 -6.34 16.78
CA ASP A 127 26.28 -7.23 15.64
C ASP A 127 25.24 -6.75 14.62
N TRP A 128 25.69 -6.39 13.41
CA TRP A 128 24.83 -5.91 12.32
C TRP A 128 24.29 -7.03 11.46
N THR A 129 24.66 -8.27 11.72
CA THR A 129 24.09 -9.43 11.04
C THR A 129 22.65 -9.65 11.46
N VAL A 130 21.85 -10.24 10.60
CA VAL A 130 20.45 -10.58 10.88
C VAL A 130 20.16 -11.97 10.33
N ASP A 131 19.44 -12.77 11.12
CA ASP A 131 18.92 -14.05 10.66
C ASP A 131 17.71 -13.83 9.74
N ASP A 132 17.63 -14.58 8.66
CA ASP A 132 16.54 -14.47 7.68
C ASP A 132 15.17 -14.81 8.30
N ASN A 133 15.14 -15.59 9.36
CA ASN A 133 13.92 -15.95 10.08
C ASN A 133 13.49 -14.93 11.13
N ASP A 134 14.38 -14.00 11.54
CA ASP A 134 14.04 -12.98 12.52
C ASP A 134 12.95 -12.04 11.99
N ILE A 135 11.98 -11.70 12.86
CA ILE A 135 10.95 -10.72 12.55
C ILE A 135 11.54 -9.31 12.72
N ALA A 136 11.67 -8.59 11.63
CA ALA A 136 12.13 -7.21 11.62
C ALA A 136 11.03 -6.23 12.01
N ALA A 137 9.82 -6.45 11.50
CA ALA A 137 8.65 -5.62 11.79
C ALA A 137 7.37 -6.44 11.76
N ILE A 138 6.33 -5.92 12.40
CA ILE A 138 4.97 -6.46 12.36
C ILE A 138 4.05 -5.38 11.84
N MET A 139 3.17 -5.74 10.92
CA MET A 139 2.12 -4.86 10.41
C MET A 139 0.77 -5.53 10.51
N ASN A 140 -0.22 -4.80 11.00
CA ASN A 140 -1.57 -5.29 11.08
C ASN A 140 -2.38 -4.91 9.84
N THR A 141 -3.07 -5.88 9.26
CA THR A 141 -4.03 -5.67 8.17
C THR A 141 -5.45 -5.82 8.69
N SER A 142 -6.38 -5.03 8.13
CA SER A 142 -7.80 -5.15 8.47
C SER A 142 -8.34 -6.47 7.94
N ALA A 143 -8.87 -7.30 8.84
CA ALA A 143 -9.62 -8.48 8.40
C ALA A 143 -11.10 -8.14 8.14
N THR A 144 -11.70 -8.88 7.23
CA THR A 144 -13.13 -8.75 6.90
C THR A 144 -14.06 -9.05 8.08
N THR A 145 -13.54 -9.70 9.13
CA THR A 145 -14.28 -10.15 10.33
C THR A 145 -14.18 -9.20 11.52
N GLY A 146 -13.64 -7.98 11.34
CA GLY A 146 -13.41 -7.03 12.44
C GLY A 146 -12.19 -7.34 13.33
N GLN A 147 -11.54 -8.49 13.16
CA GLN A 147 -10.26 -8.81 13.78
C GLN A 147 -9.14 -8.49 12.81
N PHE A 148 -8.06 -7.89 13.28
CA PHE A 148 -6.88 -7.67 12.45
C PHE A 148 -6.04 -8.95 12.34
N LYS A 149 -5.26 -9.02 11.25
CA LYS A 149 -4.28 -10.07 11.01
C LYS A 149 -2.89 -9.45 11.15
N SER A 150 -2.05 -10.03 11.99
CA SER A 150 -0.68 -9.54 12.21
C SER A 150 0.29 -10.26 11.28
N VAL A 151 0.87 -9.51 10.36
CA VAL A 151 1.84 -10.00 9.37
C VAL A 151 3.26 -9.81 9.92
N PRO A 152 4.00 -10.90 10.19
CA PRO A 152 5.41 -10.82 10.54
C PRO A 152 6.25 -10.60 9.27
N LEU A 153 6.97 -9.49 9.22
CA LEU A 153 7.89 -9.18 8.14
C LEU A 153 9.29 -9.66 8.53
N ARG A 154 9.75 -10.74 7.90
CA ARG A 154 11.03 -11.38 8.21
C ARG A 154 12.17 -10.82 7.36
N TRP A 155 13.38 -10.90 7.87
CA TRP A 155 14.56 -10.40 7.14
C TRP A 155 14.80 -11.09 5.81
N GLY A 156 14.61 -12.41 5.72
CA GLY A 156 14.73 -13.15 4.45
C GLY A 156 13.77 -12.62 3.39
N GLN A 157 12.50 -12.34 3.78
CA GLN A 157 11.49 -11.73 2.92
C GLN A 157 11.89 -10.32 2.46
N ILE A 158 12.38 -9.49 3.39
CA ILE A 158 12.82 -8.12 3.09
C ILE A 158 14.03 -8.14 2.15
N LYS A 159 15.04 -9.00 2.41
CA LYS A 159 16.24 -9.14 1.55
C LYS A 159 15.86 -9.56 0.13
N ALA A 160 15.03 -10.60 -0.01
CA ALA A 160 14.57 -11.07 -1.31
C ALA A 160 13.82 -9.97 -2.08
N HIS A 161 12.94 -9.23 -1.39
CA HIS A 161 12.17 -8.15 -2.00
C HIS A 161 13.06 -7.01 -2.50
N VAL A 162 14.02 -6.51 -1.71
CA VAL A 162 14.84 -5.36 -2.13
C VAL A 162 15.77 -5.72 -3.29
N GLN A 163 16.28 -6.97 -3.35
CA GLN A 163 17.05 -7.49 -4.46
C GLN A 163 16.22 -7.55 -5.75
N ALA A 164 15.09 -8.22 -5.71
CA ALA A 164 14.21 -8.36 -6.86
C ALA A 164 13.66 -7.00 -7.35
N SER A 165 13.33 -6.10 -6.41
CA SER A 165 12.91 -4.74 -6.75
C SER A 165 14.02 -3.95 -7.46
N GLN A 166 15.30 -4.09 -7.03
CA GLN A 166 16.43 -3.45 -7.69
C GLN A 166 16.61 -3.95 -9.12
N GLU A 167 16.45 -5.25 -9.38
CA GLU A 167 16.59 -5.81 -10.72
C GLU A 167 15.58 -5.21 -11.70
N VAL A 168 14.34 -4.91 -11.23
CA VAL A 168 13.27 -4.37 -12.08
C VAL A 168 13.31 -2.85 -12.17
N LEU A 169 13.55 -2.16 -11.06
CA LEU A 169 13.53 -0.69 -11.02
C LEU A 169 14.87 -0.07 -11.39
N GLY A 170 15.95 -0.86 -11.36
CA GLY A 170 17.30 -0.37 -11.52
C GLY A 170 17.79 0.49 -10.35
N ARG A 171 19.02 1.00 -10.47
CA ARG A 171 19.66 1.86 -9.47
C ARG A 171 20.59 2.85 -10.13
N THR A 172 20.58 4.10 -9.64
CA THR A 172 21.64 5.10 -9.90
C THR A 172 22.11 5.70 -8.58
N GLU A 173 23.31 6.29 -8.55
CA GLU A 173 23.83 6.92 -7.32
C GLU A 173 23.08 8.22 -6.96
N GLN A 174 22.41 8.82 -7.93
CA GLN A 174 21.63 10.04 -7.80
C GLN A 174 20.20 9.78 -7.35
N ASP A 175 19.82 8.51 -7.16
CA ASP A 175 18.46 8.20 -6.75
C ASP A 175 18.12 8.82 -5.40
N ASN A 176 16.99 9.54 -5.39
CA ASN A 176 16.37 10.06 -4.20
C ASN A 176 14.88 9.72 -4.23
N TRP A 177 14.48 8.83 -3.32
CA TRP A 177 13.11 8.37 -3.24
C TRP A 177 12.27 9.29 -2.37
N LEU A 178 11.22 9.92 -2.95
CA LEU A 178 10.25 10.68 -2.18
C LEU A 178 9.30 9.73 -1.42
N MET A 179 9.32 9.80 -0.09
CA MET A 179 8.46 9.02 0.79
C MET A 179 7.29 9.89 1.28
N VAL A 180 6.15 9.79 0.60
CA VAL A 180 4.87 10.39 1.01
C VAL A 180 3.95 9.35 1.68
N LEU A 181 4.20 8.07 1.44
CA LEU A 181 3.43 6.98 2.02
C LEU A 181 3.92 6.63 3.43
N PRO A 182 3.01 6.20 4.33
CA PRO A 182 3.35 6.01 5.74
C PRO A 182 4.34 4.86 5.98
N LEU A 183 5.27 5.06 6.92
CA LEU A 183 6.20 4.04 7.40
C LEU A 183 5.52 2.87 8.12
N PHE A 184 4.32 3.08 8.66
CA PHE A 184 3.51 2.02 9.26
C PHE A 184 2.73 1.17 8.23
N HIS A 185 2.98 1.37 6.94
CA HIS A 185 2.57 0.49 5.85
C HIS A 185 3.78 -0.01 5.08
N VAL A 186 3.66 -1.19 4.47
CA VAL A 186 4.75 -1.77 3.65
C VAL A 186 5.17 -0.87 2.50
N SER A 187 4.28 -0.02 1.99
CA SER A 187 4.59 0.97 0.95
C SER A 187 5.65 1.98 1.39
N GLY A 188 5.61 2.47 2.65
CA GLY A 188 6.62 3.35 3.22
C GLY A 188 7.85 2.59 3.71
N LEU A 189 7.65 1.51 4.50
CA LEU A 189 8.76 0.71 5.03
C LEU A 189 9.62 0.12 3.91
N SER A 190 9.04 -0.29 2.78
CA SER A 190 9.80 -0.81 1.65
C SER A 190 10.66 0.24 0.96
N ILE A 191 10.27 1.54 0.99
CA ILE A 191 11.14 2.63 0.51
C ILE A 191 12.37 2.73 1.40
N LEU A 192 12.19 2.72 2.73
CA LEU A 192 13.30 2.75 3.69
C LEU A 192 14.30 1.61 3.42
N MET A 193 13.81 0.37 3.29
CA MET A 193 14.66 -0.79 3.09
C MET A 193 15.34 -0.80 1.71
N ARG A 194 14.62 -0.44 0.63
CA ARG A 194 15.20 -0.34 -0.72
C ARG A 194 16.29 0.73 -0.81
N SER A 195 16.06 1.91 -0.23
CA SER A 195 17.04 2.99 -0.27
C SER A 195 18.31 2.63 0.49
N LEU A 196 18.21 2.00 1.66
CA LEU A 196 19.37 1.53 2.42
C LEU A 196 20.13 0.43 1.67
N TYR A 197 19.41 -0.56 1.09
CA TYR A 197 20.02 -1.62 0.28
C TYR A 197 20.76 -1.06 -0.93
N ASN A 198 20.16 -0.10 -1.62
CA ASN A 198 20.73 0.53 -2.80
C ASN A 198 21.82 1.56 -2.48
N GLY A 199 21.97 2.00 -1.24
CA GLY A 199 22.90 3.06 -0.85
C GLY A 199 22.52 4.42 -1.46
N THR A 200 21.22 4.70 -1.59
CA THR A 200 20.66 5.90 -2.22
C THR A 200 19.98 6.79 -1.18
N ALA A 201 19.60 8.00 -1.58
CA ALA A 201 18.90 8.94 -0.72
C ALA A 201 17.39 8.66 -0.64
N MET A 202 16.76 9.16 0.42
CA MET A 202 15.31 9.29 0.51
C MET A 202 14.94 10.64 1.14
N THR A 203 13.84 11.23 0.65
CA THR A 203 13.24 12.43 1.20
C THR A 203 11.93 12.04 1.87
N ILE A 204 11.90 12.10 3.22
CA ILE A 204 10.76 11.72 4.03
C ILE A 204 9.93 12.96 4.31
N MET A 205 8.65 12.93 3.93
CA MET A 205 7.66 13.95 4.28
C MET A 205 6.84 13.52 5.49
N GLU A 206 6.65 14.41 6.47
CA GLU A 206 5.86 14.14 7.66
C GLU A 206 4.38 13.96 7.33
N SER A 207 3.87 14.77 6.40
CA SER A 207 2.52 14.70 5.86
C SER A 207 2.56 14.97 4.37
N TYR A 208 1.55 14.47 3.65
CA TYR A 208 1.40 14.79 2.24
C TYR A 208 1.05 16.26 2.07
N ASP A 209 1.84 16.97 1.26
CA ASP A 209 1.62 18.34 0.82
C ASP A 209 1.87 18.38 -0.69
N GLU A 210 0.82 18.62 -1.46
CA GLU A 210 0.85 18.56 -2.92
C GLU A 210 1.78 19.59 -3.54
N GLU A 211 1.77 20.83 -3.02
CA GLU A 211 2.63 21.90 -3.50
C GLU A 211 4.11 21.57 -3.28
N GLN A 212 4.43 21.05 -2.11
CA GLN A 212 5.80 20.64 -1.78
C GLN A 212 6.27 19.45 -2.64
N VAL A 213 5.39 18.48 -2.91
CA VAL A 213 5.69 17.35 -3.81
C VAL A 213 6.00 17.87 -5.21
N LEU A 214 5.16 18.75 -5.77
CA LEU A 214 5.37 19.34 -7.08
C LEU A 214 6.66 20.17 -7.14
N GLN A 215 6.93 20.93 -6.09
CA GLN A 215 8.19 21.68 -5.98
C GLN A 215 9.40 20.74 -6.06
N TYR A 216 9.41 19.64 -5.29
CA TYR A 216 10.52 18.67 -5.32
C TYR A 216 10.70 17.99 -6.67
N ILE A 217 9.59 17.72 -7.39
CA ILE A 217 9.62 17.16 -8.75
C ILE A 217 10.22 18.18 -9.71
N HIS A 218 9.73 19.40 -9.71
CA HIS A 218 10.16 20.45 -10.65
C HIS A 218 11.60 20.91 -10.40
N GLU A 219 12.06 20.96 -9.15
CA GLU A 219 13.45 21.25 -8.80
C GLU A 219 14.40 20.07 -9.09
N GLY A 220 13.89 18.89 -9.47
CA GLY A 220 14.70 17.69 -9.68
C GLY A 220 15.35 17.14 -8.40
N ARG A 221 14.80 17.49 -7.22
CA ARG A 221 15.32 17.03 -5.93
C ARG A 221 15.05 15.56 -5.68
N VAL A 222 14.00 15.03 -6.30
CA VAL A 222 13.60 13.63 -6.22
C VAL A 222 13.40 13.06 -7.62
N ASN A 223 13.74 11.81 -7.83
CA ASN A 223 13.59 11.12 -9.11
C ASN A 223 12.86 9.79 -9.00
N MET A 224 12.49 9.39 -7.81
CA MET A 224 11.68 8.20 -7.54
C MET A 224 10.58 8.50 -6.54
N MET A 225 9.41 7.89 -6.72
CA MET A 225 8.30 7.98 -5.77
C MET A 225 7.42 6.74 -5.82
N SER A 226 6.74 6.48 -4.69
CA SER A 226 5.64 5.49 -4.64
C SER A 226 4.35 6.22 -4.35
N LEU A 227 3.33 5.97 -5.15
CA LEU A 227 2.04 6.64 -5.06
C LEU A 227 0.88 5.65 -5.15
N VAL A 228 -0.24 6.05 -4.58
CA VAL A 228 -1.54 5.46 -4.91
C VAL A 228 -2.16 6.24 -6.08
N PRO A 229 -3.05 5.62 -6.88
CA PRO A 229 -3.66 6.25 -8.06
C PRO A 229 -4.32 7.58 -7.77
N THR A 230 -4.99 7.72 -6.64
CA THR A 230 -5.65 8.97 -6.23
C THR A 230 -4.66 10.15 -6.11
N ILE A 231 -3.49 9.92 -5.52
CA ILE A 231 -2.46 10.96 -5.40
C ILE A 231 -1.90 11.31 -6.79
N LEU A 232 -1.60 10.31 -7.62
CA LEU A 232 -1.06 10.57 -8.96
C LEU A 232 -2.08 11.31 -9.84
N LYS A 233 -3.37 10.99 -9.75
CA LYS A 233 -4.44 11.70 -10.47
C LYS A 233 -4.44 13.20 -10.18
N ASN A 234 -4.17 13.60 -8.95
CA ASN A 234 -4.12 15.02 -8.56
C ASN A 234 -2.81 15.69 -9.03
N LEU A 235 -1.68 15.00 -8.92
CA LEU A 235 -0.37 15.54 -9.28
C LEU A 235 -0.16 15.62 -10.79
N GLU A 236 -0.60 14.60 -11.54
CA GLU A 236 -0.30 14.40 -12.94
C GLU A 236 -0.61 15.61 -13.81
N PRO A 237 -1.77 16.32 -13.70
CA PRO A 237 -2.08 17.48 -14.51
C PRO A 237 -1.09 18.63 -14.35
N ARG A 238 -0.45 18.72 -13.18
CA ARG A 238 0.45 19.78 -12.75
C ARG A 238 1.94 19.46 -12.96
N ILE A 239 2.30 18.23 -13.28
CA ILE A 239 3.68 17.86 -13.64
C ILE A 239 3.95 18.33 -15.07
N THR A 240 4.69 19.44 -15.19
CA THR A 240 5.03 20.07 -16.47
C THR A 240 6.45 19.72 -16.95
N HIS A 241 7.36 19.46 -16.03
CA HIS A 241 8.73 18.99 -16.28
C HIS A 241 9.21 18.17 -15.09
N HIS A 242 10.05 17.18 -15.33
CA HIS A 242 10.55 16.31 -14.27
C HIS A 242 11.84 15.60 -14.64
N GLN A 243 12.54 15.09 -13.63
CA GLN A 243 13.65 14.16 -13.74
C GLN A 243 13.29 12.78 -13.15
N LEU A 244 11.98 12.50 -13.01
CA LEU A 244 11.48 11.23 -12.51
C LEU A 244 11.91 10.09 -13.43
N ARG A 245 12.39 9.00 -12.85
CA ARG A 245 12.68 7.75 -13.54
C ARG A 245 11.81 6.58 -13.09
N VAL A 246 11.19 6.69 -11.90
CA VAL A 246 10.24 5.70 -11.38
C VAL A 246 9.12 6.40 -10.62
N ILE A 247 7.89 6.13 -11.04
CA ILE A 247 6.67 6.35 -10.25
C ILE A 247 6.08 4.97 -10.00
N LEU A 248 6.34 4.38 -8.83
CA LEU A 248 5.78 3.08 -8.46
C LEU A 248 4.33 3.27 -8.05
N LEU A 249 3.40 2.75 -8.84
CA LEU A 249 1.96 2.97 -8.71
C LEU A 249 1.23 1.68 -8.33
N GLY A 250 0.54 1.68 -7.21
CA GLY A 250 -0.18 0.50 -6.74
C GLY A 250 -0.94 0.72 -5.44
N GLY A 251 -1.31 -0.36 -4.77
CA GLY A 251 -2.07 -0.35 -3.51
C GLY A 251 -3.58 -0.24 -3.71
N GLU A 252 -4.04 0.21 -4.87
CA GLU A 252 -5.43 0.32 -5.27
C GLU A 252 -5.60 -0.05 -6.75
N PHE A 253 -6.86 -0.10 -7.19
CA PHE A 253 -7.20 -0.17 -8.60
C PHE A 253 -6.63 1.05 -9.35
N ILE A 254 -5.95 0.81 -10.49
CA ILE A 254 -5.35 1.85 -11.33
C ILE A 254 -6.25 2.05 -12.56
N PRO A 255 -6.99 3.17 -12.64
CA PRO A 255 -7.87 3.45 -13.77
C PRO A 255 -7.11 3.54 -15.09
N ARG A 256 -7.63 2.91 -16.16
CA ARG A 256 -7.02 2.94 -17.48
C ARG A 256 -6.80 4.37 -18.02
N PRO A 257 -7.74 5.32 -17.90
CA PRO A 257 -7.51 6.70 -18.34
C PRO A 257 -6.31 7.39 -17.70
N LEU A 258 -6.05 7.12 -16.40
CA LEU A 258 -4.86 7.63 -15.72
C LEU A 258 -3.58 7.07 -16.34
N VAL A 259 -3.57 5.78 -16.67
CA VAL A 259 -2.43 5.12 -17.34
C VAL A 259 -2.19 5.75 -18.72
N ASP A 260 -3.26 5.93 -19.52
CA ASP A 260 -3.17 6.51 -20.85
C ASP A 260 -2.64 7.95 -20.80
N THR A 261 -3.11 8.78 -19.84
CA THR A 261 -2.58 10.13 -19.64
C THR A 261 -1.11 10.12 -19.28
N CYS A 262 -0.68 9.23 -18.36
CA CYS A 262 0.73 9.09 -18.01
C CYS A 262 1.58 8.66 -19.22
N VAL A 263 1.09 7.78 -20.08
CA VAL A 263 1.77 7.39 -21.31
C VAL A 263 1.94 8.59 -22.26
N VAL A 264 0.89 9.38 -22.49
CA VAL A 264 0.95 10.58 -23.34
C VAL A 264 1.98 11.58 -22.79
N LYS A 265 2.04 11.77 -21.48
CA LYS A 265 2.99 12.67 -20.81
C LYS A 265 4.39 12.08 -20.61
N GLN A 266 4.62 10.83 -21.03
CA GLN A 266 5.88 10.10 -20.83
C GLN A 266 6.28 10.00 -19.35
N LEU A 267 5.31 9.96 -18.42
CA LEU A 267 5.58 9.73 -17.01
C LEU A 267 6.02 8.27 -16.80
N PRO A 268 7.15 8.02 -16.13
CA PRO A 268 7.73 6.68 -15.98
C PRO A 268 7.01 5.88 -14.89
N ILE A 269 5.73 5.57 -15.11
CA ILE A 269 4.95 4.78 -14.17
C ILE A 269 5.32 3.30 -14.27
N TYR A 270 5.47 2.68 -13.10
CA TYR A 270 5.59 1.25 -12.90
C TYR A 270 4.35 0.78 -12.15
N LYS A 271 3.47 0.07 -12.82
CA LYS A 271 2.31 -0.55 -12.14
C LYS A 271 2.81 -1.68 -11.26
N THR A 272 2.27 -1.80 -10.06
CA THR A 272 2.64 -2.88 -9.15
C THR A 272 1.44 -3.48 -8.45
N TYR A 273 1.47 -4.81 -8.30
CA TYR A 273 0.59 -5.58 -7.45
C TYR A 273 1.41 -6.20 -6.33
N GLY A 274 0.86 -6.15 -5.14
CA GLY A 274 1.46 -6.72 -3.94
C GLY A 274 0.67 -6.32 -2.69
N MET A 275 1.11 -6.84 -1.57
CA MET A 275 0.39 -6.71 -0.31
C MET A 275 1.35 -6.79 0.88
N THR A 276 0.83 -6.60 2.08
CA THR A 276 1.63 -6.67 3.31
C THR A 276 2.27 -8.06 3.45
N GLU A 277 1.55 -9.10 3.07
CA GLU A 277 1.95 -10.50 3.14
C GLU A 277 3.15 -10.84 2.24
N THR A 278 3.45 -9.97 1.25
CA THR A 278 4.60 -10.11 0.34
C THR A 278 5.60 -8.95 0.45
N PHE A 279 5.56 -8.20 1.53
CA PHE A 279 6.41 -7.03 1.77
C PHE A 279 6.37 -6.01 0.63
N SER A 280 5.20 -5.66 0.10
CA SER A 280 4.94 -4.67 -0.96
C SER A 280 4.81 -5.30 -2.35
N GLN A 281 5.80 -5.15 -3.24
CA GLN A 281 5.74 -5.61 -4.63
C GLN A 281 5.84 -7.13 -4.74
N SER A 282 5.00 -7.74 -5.57
CA SER A 282 5.12 -9.13 -6.02
C SER A 282 5.17 -9.23 -7.52
N VAL A 283 4.47 -8.33 -8.21
CA VAL A 283 4.36 -8.24 -9.66
C VAL A 283 4.56 -6.78 -10.03
N THR A 284 5.31 -6.51 -11.10
CA THR A 284 5.58 -5.11 -11.51
C THR A 284 5.73 -5.00 -13.02
N MET A 285 5.28 -3.86 -13.58
CA MET A 285 5.38 -3.54 -15.00
C MET A 285 5.83 -2.12 -15.26
N PRO A 286 6.98 -1.90 -15.93
CA PRO A 286 7.32 -0.61 -16.51
C PRO A 286 6.38 -0.33 -17.70
N VAL A 287 5.48 0.64 -17.55
CA VAL A 287 4.39 0.88 -18.51
C VAL A 287 4.91 1.34 -19.86
N LEU A 288 5.85 2.29 -19.89
CA LEU A 288 6.39 2.84 -21.13
C LEU A 288 7.12 1.81 -22.00
N SER A 289 7.56 0.70 -21.42
CA SER A 289 8.19 -0.42 -22.16
C SER A 289 7.21 -1.50 -22.58
N ASN A 290 5.90 -1.40 -22.19
CA ASN A 290 4.90 -2.44 -22.39
C ASN A 290 3.55 -1.84 -22.82
N LEU A 291 3.55 -0.98 -23.85
CA LEU A 291 2.37 -0.23 -24.29
C LEU A 291 1.21 -1.10 -24.81
N ASN A 292 1.48 -2.35 -25.15
CA ASN A 292 0.46 -3.33 -25.57
C ASN A 292 -0.15 -4.12 -24.38
N LYS A 293 0.26 -3.84 -23.12
CA LYS A 293 -0.16 -4.57 -21.92
C LYS A 293 -0.70 -3.63 -20.83
N LEU A 294 -1.27 -2.49 -21.20
CA LEU A 294 -1.63 -1.42 -20.27
C LEU A 294 -2.65 -1.82 -19.18
N ASP A 295 -3.44 -2.87 -19.40
CA ASP A 295 -4.40 -3.38 -18.41
C ASP A 295 -3.78 -4.37 -17.42
N SER A 296 -2.60 -4.92 -17.74
CA SER A 296 -1.86 -5.80 -16.85
C SER A 296 -1.23 -5.04 -15.68
N VAL A 297 -0.98 -5.74 -14.57
CA VAL A 297 -0.15 -5.26 -13.45
C VAL A 297 1.31 -5.67 -13.58
N GLY A 298 1.66 -6.46 -14.63
CA GLY A 298 3.02 -6.83 -14.98
C GLY A 298 3.34 -8.30 -14.82
N LYS A 299 4.62 -8.58 -14.63
CA LYS A 299 5.17 -9.92 -14.42
C LYS A 299 5.64 -10.11 -12.99
N PRO A 300 5.67 -11.34 -12.48
CA PRO A 300 6.25 -11.64 -11.19
C PRO A 300 7.67 -11.07 -11.06
N LEU A 301 8.00 -10.54 -9.90
CA LEU A 301 9.37 -10.14 -9.59
C LEU A 301 10.30 -11.36 -9.58
N PRO A 302 11.60 -11.20 -9.84
CA PRO A 302 12.59 -12.28 -9.75
C PRO A 302 12.43 -13.08 -8.45
N GLY A 303 12.37 -14.41 -8.57
CA GLY A 303 12.15 -15.32 -7.45
C GLY A 303 10.70 -15.52 -7.03
N MET A 304 9.74 -14.76 -7.58
CA MET A 304 8.31 -14.98 -7.37
C MET A 304 7.68 -15.77 -8.50
N THR A 305 6.68 -16.58 -8.17
CA THR A 305 5.78 -17.24 -9.11
C THR A 305 4.33 -16.90 -8.81
N VAL A 306 3.53 -16.82 -9.87
CA VAL A 306 2.09 -16.64 -9.82
C VAL A 306 1.44 -17.89 -10.39
N HIS A 307 0.52 -18.50 -9.65
CA HIS A 307 -0.28 -19.61 -10.11
C HIS A 307 -1.75 -19.20 -10.16
N ILE A 308 -2.44 -19.58 -11.23
CA ILE A 308 -3.90 -19.44 -11.33
C ILE A 308 -4.50 -20.79 -10.95
N VAL A 309 -5.21 -20.80 -9.83
CA VAL A 309 -5.79 -22.04 -9.25
C VAL A 309 -7.27 -22.11 -9.56
N ASN A 310 -7.76 -23.30 -9.89
CA ASN A 310 -9.15 -23.56 -10.32
C ASN A 310 -9.60 -22.65 -11.47
N PRO A 311 -8.82 -22.57 -12.59
CA PRO A 311 -9.20 -21.70 -13.70
C PRO A 311 -10.47 -22.19 -14.38
N ASP A 312 -11.30 -21.24 -14.85
CA ASP A 312 -12.44 -21.49 -15.72
C ASP A 312 -12.00 -21.72 -17.19
N THR A 313 -12.97 -21.76 -18.12
CA THR A 313 -12.71 -21.96 -19.56
C THR A 313 -11.91 -20.84 -20.20
N ASP A 314 -11.90 -19.64 -19.60
CA ASP A 314 -11.18 -18.45 -20.06
C ASP A 314 -9.84 -18.28 -19.35
N GLY A 315 -9.46 -19.24 -18.51
CA GLY A 315 -8.21 -19.23 -17.75
C GLY A 315 -8.25 -18.34 -16.50
N VAL A 316 -9.42 -17.85 -16.10
CA VAL A 316 -9.62 -16.99 -14.93
C VAL A 316 -9.80 -17.83 -13.68
N GLY A 317 -9.00 -17.56 -12.64
CA GLY A 317 -9.06 -18.31 -11.40
C GLY A 317 -8.48 -17.54 -10.22
N GLU A 318 -8.29 -18.23 -9.10
CA GLU A 318 -7.72 -17.69 -7.88
C GLU A 318 -6.21 -17.44 -8.06
N ILE A 319 -5.74 -16.24 -7.71
CA ILE A 319 -4.33 -15.88 -7.79
C ILE A 319 -3.62 -16.37 -6.54
N HIS A 320 -2.67 -17.26 -6.72
CA HIS A 320 -1.78 -17.75 -5.69
C HIS A 320 -0.35 -17.29 -5.95
N LEU A 321 0.35 -16.91 -4.89
CA LEU A 321 1.74 -16.46 -4.93
C LEU A 321 2.66 -17.43 -4.21
N ASN A 322 3.83 -17.70 -4.79
CA ASN A 322 4.91 -18.45 -4.17
C ASN A 322 6.24 -17.73 -4.38
N GLY A 323 7.14 -17.88 -3.43
CA GLY A 323 8.48 -17.33 -3.51
C GLY A 323 8.99 -16.77 -2.18
N PRO A 324 10.25 -16.33 -2.12
CA PRO A 324 10.91 -15.92 -0.89
C PRO A 324 10.35 -14.63 -0.27
N MET A 325 9.53 -13.88 -1.01
CA MET A 325 8.87 -12.68 -0.51
C MET A 325 7.52 -12.98 0.18
N VAL A 326 6.99 -14.19 0.07
CA VAL A 326 5.73 -14.59 0.70
C VAL A 326 5.97 -14.86 2.19
N MET A 327 5.11 -14.34 3.06
CA MET A 327 5.18 -14.60 4.49
C MET A 327 4.95 -16.09 4.81
N SER A 328 5.50 -16.56 5.91
CA SER A 328 5.29 -17.94 6.40
C SER A 328 3.97 -18.16 7.15
N GLY A 329 3.17 -17.12 7.33
CA GLY A 329 1.89 -17.13 8.03
C GLY A 329 1.71 -15.94 8.96
N TYR A 330 0.49 -15.72 9.43
CA TYR A 330 0.16 -14.68 10.40
C TYR A 330 0.55 -15.09 11.81
N ILE A 331 0.89 -14.11 12.65
CA ILE A 331 1.18 -14.36 14.08
C ILE A 331 -0.06 -14.99 14.75
N ASN A 332 0.16 -15.99 15.59
CA ASN A 332 -0.87 -16.74 16.31
C ASN A 332 -1.90 -17.45 15.40
N ARG A 333 -1.53 -17.77 14.15
CA ARG A 333 -2.34 -18.56 13.22
C ARG A 333 -1.53 -19.73 12.65
N VAL A 334 -2.24 -20.65 11.99
CA VAL A 334 -1.61 -21.79 11.31
C VAL A 334 -0.63 -21.27 10.26
N PRO A 335 0.61 -21.80 10.21
CA PRO A 335 1.56 -21.46 9.17
C PRO A 335 1.02 -21.76 7.76
N ILE A 336 1.44 -20.98 6.79
CA ILE A 336 1.14 -21.21 5.37
C ILE A 336 2.17 -22.20 4.84
N HIS A 337 1.67 -23.29 4.26
CA HIS A 337 2.48 -24.28 3.57
C HIS A 337 2.16 -24.26 2.08
N GLY A 338 3.17 -24.02 1.24
CA GLY A 338 2.98 -23.90 -0.21
C GLY A 338 2.56 -22.52 -0.65
N ASP A 339 1.70 -22.46 -1.66
CA ASP A 339 1.28 -21.21 -2.27
C ASP A 339 0.34 -20.39 -1.36
N PHE A 340 0.56 -19.11 -1.33
CA PHE A 340 -0.29 -18.16 -0.61
C PHE A 340 -1.47 -17.73 -1.50
N ASN A 341 -2.69 -18.06 -1.09
CA ASN A 341 -3.90 -17.54 -1.73
C ASN A 341 -4.10 -16.08 -1.38
N THR A 342 -4.13 -15.23 -2.40
CA THR A 342 -4.27 -13.78 -2.24
C THR A 342 -5.72 -13.32 -2.01
N ASP A 343 -6.68 -14.21 -2.19
CA ASP A 343 -8.12 -13.91 -2.31
C ASP A 343 -8.45 -12.96 -3.51
N ASP A 344 -7.54 -12.79 -4.44
CA ASP A 344 -7.76 -12.05 -5.68
C ASP A 344 -8.01 -13.02 -6.85
N ILE A 345 -8.78 -12.59 -7.84
CA ILE A 345 -9.14 -13.35 -9.05
C ILE A 345 -8.50 -12.69 -10.26
N GLY A 346 -7.96 -13.49 -11.15
CA GLY A 346 -7.33 -13.00 -12.37
C GLY A 346 -6.81 -14.11 -13.27
N TYR A 347 -6.00 -13.75 -14.24
CA TYR A 347 -5.40 -14.67 -15.21
C TYR A 347 -3.99 -14.22 -15.61
N LEU A 348 -3.22 -15.14 -16.15
CA LEU A 348 -1.95 -14.89 -16.83
C LEU A 348 -2.16 -15.00 -18.32
N ASP A 349 -1.63 -14.06 -19.09
CA ASP A 349 -1.57 -14.21 -20.54
C ASP A 349 -0.40 -15.12 -20.99
N GLU A 350 -0.32 -15.41 -22.29
CA GLU A 350 0.71 -16.28 -22.89
C GLU A 350 2.13 -15.75 -22.67
N ASP A 351 2.29 -14.44 -22.48
CA ASP A 351 3.58 -13.79 -22.21
C ASP A 351 3.90 -13.76 -20.70
N GLY A 352 3.02 -14.26 -19.83
CA GLY A 352 3.16 -14.30 -18.38
C GLY A 352 2.87 -12.98 -17.66
N PHE A 353 2.11 -12.09 -18.29
CA PHE A 353 1.60 -10.89 -17.64
C PHE A 353 0.33 -11.20 -16.84
N LEU A 354 0.27 -10.70 -15.60
CA LEU A 354 -0.86 -10.87 -14.69
C LEU A 354 -1.91 -9.79 -14.90
N TYR A 355 -3.16 -10.22 -15.04
CA TYR A 355 -4.34 -9.37 -15.07
C TYR A 355 -5.20 -9.67 -13.84
N ILE A 356 -5.48 -8.64 -13.05
CA ILE A 356 -6.33 -8.76 -11.87
C ILE A 356 -7.72 -8.27 -12.23
N LEU A 357 -8.70 -9.11 -12.04
CA LEU A 357 -10.10 -8.81 -12.36
C LEU A 357 -10.86 -8.34 -11.12
N ASN A 358 -10.65 -9.00 -9.97
CA ASN A 358 -11.37 -8.65 -8.74
C ASN A 358 -10.79 -9.31 -7.49
N ARG A 359 -11.31 -8.93 -6.30
CA ARG A 359 -11.21 -9.77 -5.10
C ARG A 359 -12.32 -10.81 -5.09
N ARG A 360 -12.03 -12.01 -4.60
CA ARG A 360 -13.02 -13.10 -4.46
C ARG A 360 -14.23 -12.67 -3.63
N THR A 361 -14.02 -11.83 -2.60
CA THR A 361 -15.09 -11.29 -1.75
C THR A 361 -15.98 -10.29 -2.46
N ASP A 362 -15.53 -9.71 -3.54
CA ASP A 362 -16.24 -8.67 -4.29
C ASP A 362 -16.85 -9.21 -5.59
N LEU A 363 -16.54 -10.48 -5.95
CA LEU A 363 -17.15 -11.17 -7.09
C LEU A 363 -18.66 -11.26 -6.88
N ILE A 364 -19.41 -10.78 -7.85
CA ILE A 364 -20.87 -10.77 -7.85
C ILE A 364 -21.35 -11.98 -8.62
N ILE A 365 -22.09 -12.87 -7.96
CA ILE A 365 -22.70 -14.04 -8.63
C ILE A 365 -24.19 -13.74 -8.83
N SER A 366 -24.56 -13.40 -10.07
CA SER A 366 -25.92 -13.01 -10.44
C SER A 366 -26.54 -14.05 -11.37
N GLY A 367 -27.53 -14.79 -10.84
CA GLY A 367 -28.22 -15.82 -11.63
C GLY A 367 -27.31 -16.94 -12.18
N GLY A 368 -26.18 -17.19 -11.54
CA GLY A 368 -25.18 -18.18 -11.97
C GLY A 368 -24.05 -17.58 -12.84
N GLU A 369 -24.17 -16.31 -13.24
CA GLU A 369 -23.15 -15.60 -14.00
C GLU A 369 -22.18 -14.84 -13.08
N ASN A 370 -20.89 -14.87 -13.40
CA ASN A 370 -19.87 -14.11 -12.69
C ASN A 370 -19.82 -12.66 -13.24
N ILE A 371 -19.96 -11.69 -12.36
CA ILE A 371 -19.81 -10.27 -12.68
C ILE A 371 -18.61 -9.73 -11.88
N TYR A 372 -17.63 -9.24 -12.60
CA TYR A 372 -16.44 -8.63 -12.03
C TYR A 372 -16.65 -7.12 -11.87
N PRO A 373 -16.70 -6.57 -10.62
CA PRO A 373 -16.85 -5.12 -10.40
C PRO A 373 -15.92 -4.26 -11.24
N LYS A 374 -14.68 -4.70 -11.39
CA LYS A 374 -13.66 -3.98 -12.18
C LYS A 374 -14.09 -3.73 -13.62
N GLU A 375 -14.74 -4.68 -14.26
CA GLU A 375 -15.19 -4.56 -15.65
C GLU A 375 -16.22 -3.44 -15.82
N ILE A 376 -17.14 -3.33 -14.85
CA ILE A 376 -18.12 -2.24 -14.82
C ILE A 376 -17.42 -0.91 -14.48
N GLU A 377 -16.53 -0.91 -13.50
CA GLU A 377 -15.77 0.28 -13.08
C GLU A 377 -14.91 0.82 -14.22
N ASP A 378 -14.19 -0.02 -14.95
CA ASP A 378 -13.39 0.37 -16.13
C ASP A 378 -14.27 1.03 -17.20
N THR A 379 -15.45 0.46 -17.45
CA THR A 379 -16.42 1.00 -18.42
C THR A 379 -16.91 2.39 -17.99
N VAL A 380 -17.22 2.58 -16.70
CA VAL A 380 -17.69 3.85 -16.16
C VAL A 380 -16.58 4.90 -16.11
N TYR A 381 -15.34 4.51 -15.76
CA TYR A 381 -14.19 5.43 -15.78
C TYR A 381 -13.84 5.95 -17.19
N ALA A 382 -14.23 5.25 -18.24
CA ALA A 382 -14.06 5.71 -19.62
C ALA A 382 -15.01 6.87 -19.98
N MET A 383 -16.05 7.13 -19.18
CA MET A 383 -16.98 8.23 -19.42
C MET A 383 -16.40 9.58 -18.97
N GLN A 384 -16.61 10.60 -19.78
CA GLN A 384 -16.19 11.96 -19.43
C GLN A 384 -16.92 12.47 -18.17
N GLY A 385 -16.21 13.14 -17.28
CA GLY A 385 -16.77 13.73 -16.07
C GLY A 385 -16.88 12.79 -14.87
N VAL A 386 -16.50 11.51 -14.99
CA VAL A 386 -16.44 10.60 -13.85
C VAL A 386 -15.18 10.84 -13.04
N LYS A 387 -15.35 11.26 -11.79
CA LYS A 387 -14.27 11.42 -10.79
C LYS A 387 -13.80 10.09 -10.26
N GLU A 388 -14.73 9.34 -9.72
CA GLU A 388 -14.48 8.05 -9.08
C GLU A 388 -15.72 7.18 -9.10
N CYS A 389 -15.53 5.86 -9.13
CA CYS A 389 -16.63 4.92 -8.98
C CYS A 389 -16.19 3.65 -8.25
N ALA A 390 -17.17 2.94 -7.70
CA ALA A 390 -16.99 1.62 -7.09
C ALA A 390 -18.26 0.80 -7.26
N VAL A 391 -18.08 -0.50 -7.57
CA VAL A 391 -19.18 -1.48 -7.68
C VAL A 391 -19.09 -2.46 -6.52
N ILE A 392 -20.22 -2.75 -5.88
CA ILE A 392 -20.33 -3.73 -4.81
C ILE A 392 -21.43 -4.75 -5.08
N PRO A 393 -21.31 -5.99 -4.55
CA PRO A 393 -22.41 -6.94 -4.53
C PRO A 393 -23.51 -6.50 -3.58
N VAL A 394 -24.75 -6.62 -4.03
CA VAL A 394 -25.95 -6.43 -3.20
C VAL A 394 -26.84 -7.66 -3.30
N ALA A 395 -27.38 -8.10 -2.17
CA ALA A 395 -28.29 -9.23 -2.14
C ALA A 395 -29.58 -8.95 -2.96
N ASP A 396 -29.98 -9.92 -3.76
CA ASP A 396 -31.19 -9.87 -4.59
C ASP A 396 -31.98 -11.18 -4.46
N THR A 397 -33.26 -11.07 -4.19
CA THR A 397 -34.13 -12.25 -3.97
C THR A 397 -34.32 -13.13 -5.20
N LYS A 398 -34.15 -12.58 -6.41
CA LYS A 398 -34.32 -13.29 -7.67
C LYS A 398 -33.00 -13.84 -8.21
N TRP A 399 -31.95 -13.04 -8.11
CA TRP A 399 -30.67 -13.32 -8.78
C TRP A 399 -29.55 -13.76 -7.81
N GLY A 400 -29.83 -13.82 -6.49
CA GLY A 400 -28.83 -14.05 -5.45
C GLY A 400 -28.05 -12.78 -5.12
N GLN A 401 -27.33 -12.26 -6.09
CA GLN A 401 -26.65 -10.97 -6.01
C GLN A 401 -26.85 -10.15 -7.29
N VAL A 402 -26.74 -8.83 -7.17
CA VAL A 402 -26.72 -7.90 -8.31
C VAL A 402 -25.68 -6.80 -8.06
N PRO A 403 -25.09 -6.21 -9.10
CA PRO A 403 -24.19 -5.08 -8.95
C PRO A 403 -24.91 -3.81 -8.53
N ALA A 404 -24.31 -3.07 -7.60
CA ALA A 404 -24.66 -1.69 -7.26
C ALA A 404 -23.44 -0.80 -7.52
N LEU A 405 -23.63 0.24 -8.33
CA LEU A 405 -22.62 1.22 -8.70
C LEU A 405 -22.78 2.48 -7.84
N PHE A 406 -21.68 2.93 -7.28
CA PHE A 406 -21.54 4.23 -6.62
C PHE A 406 -20.56 5.07 -7.41
N LEU A 407 -20.90 6.31 -7.71
CA LEU A 407 -20.03 7.19 -8.49
C LEU A 407 -20.06 8.63 -8.00
N ALA A 408 -18.96 9.35 -8.18
CA ALA A 408 -18.85 10.79 -8.07
C ALA A 408 -18.47 11.37 -9.43
N VAL A 409 -19.08 12.50 -9.80
CA VAL A 409 -18.89 13.19 -11.07
C VAL A 409 -18.40 14.61 -10.86
N ASP A 410 -17.79 15.21 -11.91
CA ASP A 410 -17.33 16.60 -11.91
C ASP A 410 -18.41 17.58 -12.36
N ASP A 411 -19.46 17.09 -13.03
CA ASP A 411 -20.48 17.95 -13.64
C ASP A 411 -21.67 18.13 -12.71
N GLU A 412 -21.74 19.31 -12.07
CA GLU A 412 -22.87 19.73 -11.22
C GLU A 412 -24.05 20.27 -12.04
N THR A 413 -23.96 20.33 -13.35
CA THR A 413 -25.00 20.89 -14.22
C THR A 413 -26.07 19.89 -14.62
N LEU A 414 -25.77 18.59 -14.56
CA LEU A 414 -26.70 17.51 -14.89
C LEU A 414 -27.46 17.06 -13.64
N SER A 415 -28.74 16.67 -13.83
CA SER A 415 -29.48 16.03 -12.74
C SER A 415 -28.95 14.62 -12.47
N ASN A 416 -29.14 14.12 -11.24
CA ASN A 416 -28.76 12.74 -10.89
C ASN A 416 -29.46 11.72 -11.78
N ASP A 417 -30.70 11.97 -12.20
CA ASP A 417 -31.46 11.10 -13.09
C ASP A 417 -30.86 11.05 -14.51
N ASP A 418 -30.37 12.19 -15.04
CA ASP A 418 -29.70 12.25 -16.33
C ASP A 418 -28.36 11.52 -16.30
N ILE A 419 -27.60 11.68 -15.21
CA ILE A 419 -26.31 10.99 -15.00
C ILE A 419 -26.57 9.48 -14.90
N GLU A 420 -27.54 9.04 -14.08
CA GLU A 420 -27.88 7.62 -13.95
C GLU A 420 -28.26 7.00 -15.29
N MET A 421 -29.11 7.68 -16.05
CA MET A 421 -29.56 7.21 -17.37
C MET A 421 -28.38 7.08 -18.33
N SER A 422 -27.53 8.12 -18.42
CA SER A 422 -26.35 8.12 -19.29
C SER A 422 -25.37 6.98 -18.95
N VAL A 423 -25.11 6.77 -17.66
CA VAL A 423 -24.20 5.71 -17.18
C VAL A 423 -24.79 4.33 -17.47
N ARG A 424 -26.09 4.15 -17.22
CA ARG A 424 -26.79 2.89 -17.49
C ARG A 424 -26.78 2.54 -18.97
N ASP A 425 -27.06 3.50 -19.84
CA ASP A 425 -27.03 3.31 -21.29
C ASP A 425 -25.64 3.00 -21.81
N HIS A 426 -24.60 3.68 -21.28
CA HIS A 426 -23.21 3.42 -21.66
C HIS A 426 -22.77 2.01 -21.27
N ILE A 427 -23.10 1.56 -20.06
CA ILE A 427 -22.80 0.19 -19.61
C ILE A 427 -23.58 -0.83 -20.46
N ALA A 428 -24.87 -0.61 -20.73
CA ALA A 428 -25.71 -1.51 -21.50
C ALA A 428 -25.25 -1.61 -22.97
N TYR A 429 -24.63 -0.55 -23.51
CA TYR A 429 -24.04 -0.56 -24.84
C TYR A 429 -22.72 -1.34 -24.90
N THR A 430 -21.93 -1.28 -23.82
CA THR A 430 -20.55 -1.79 -23.79
C THR A 430 -20.47 -3.22 -23.24
N LEU A 431 -21.30 -3.55 -22.24
CA LEU A 431 -21.25 -4.83 -21.53
C LEU A 431 -22.53 -5.64 -21.69
N ALA A 432 -22.45 -6.93 -21.36
CA ALA A 432 -23.60 -7.82 -21.35
C ALA A 432 -24.70 -7.31 -20.39
N LYS A 433 -25.97 -7.50 -20.76
CA LYS A 433 -27.14 -6.96 -20.04
C LYS A 433 -27.17 -7.31 -18.55
N TYR A 434 -26.72 -8.50 -18.16
CA TYR A 434 -26.72 -8.95 -16.76
C TYR A 434 -25.67 -8.21 -15.90
N LYS A 435 -24.70 -7.52 -16.51
CA LYS A 435 -23.68 -6.70 -15.85
C LYS A 435 -24.14 -5.27 -15.56
N VAL A 436 -25.26 -4.84 -16.12
CA VAL A 436 -25.80 -3.50 -15.85
C VAL A 436 -26.21 -3.39 -14.38
N PRO A 437 -25.69 -2.41 -13.62
CA PRO A 437 -26.01 -2.27 -12.20
C PRO A 437 -27.51 -2.08 -11.98
N LYS A 438 -28.06 -2.82 -11.01
CA LYS A 438 -29.44 -2.64 -10.59
C LYS A 438 -29.64 -1.30 -9.88
N TYR A 439 -28.65 -0.90 -9.11
CA TYR A 439 -28.65 0.36 -8.36
C TYR A 439 -27.47 1.22 -8.83
N ILE A 440 -27.74 2.52 -9.06
CA ILE A 440 -26.71 3.52 -9.37
C ILE A 440 -26.91 4.68 -8.37
N MET A 441 -25.87 4.95 -7.58
CA MET A 441 -25.90 5.97 -6.52
C MET A 441 -24.87 7.05 -6.84
N ILE A 442 -25.32 8.29 -6.95
CA ILE A 442 -24.46 9.45 -7.18
C ILE A 442 -24.15 10.08 -5.83
N MET A 443 -22.87 10.37 -5.58
CA MET A 443 -22.34 10.89 -4.33
C MET A 443 -21.39 12.04 -4.60
N ASP A 444 -21.20 12.95 -3.66
CA ASP A 444 -20.19 14.02 -3.77
C ASP A 444 -18.77 13.45 -3.78
N ALA A 445 -18.53 12.42 -2.96
CA ALA A 445 -17.27 11.67 -2.89
C ALA A 445 -17.51 10.26 -2.32
N LEU A 446 -16.69 9.29 -2.71
CA LEU A 446 -16.72 7.96 -2.14
C LEU A 446 -15.99 7.90 -0.78
N PRO A 447 -16.51 7.15 0.22
CA PRO A 447 -15.88 7.05 1.53
C PRO A 447 -14.51 6.37 1.43
N ARG A 448 -13.50 6.96 2.10
CA ARG A 448 -12.12 6.48 2.10
C ARG A 448 -11.59 6.24 3.50
N ASN A 449 -10.68 5.28 3.63
CA ASN A 449 -9.95 5.06 4.88
C ASN A 449 -8.77 6.04 4.99
N GLY A 450 -8.08 6.02 6.13
CA GLY A 450 -6.91 6.88 6.39
C GLY A 450 -5.72 6.70 5.44
N THR A 451 -5.75 5.70 4.56
CA THR A 451 -4.74 5.48 3.50
C THR A 451 -5.21 5.97 2.14
N GLY A 452 -6.40 6.57 2.05
CA GLY A 452 -7.00 7.02 0.81
C GLY A 452 -7.80 5.95 0.05
N LYS A 453 -7.83 4.69 0.51
CA LYS A 453 -8.52 3.58 -0.15
C LYS A 453 -10.03 3.63 0.04
N ILE A 454 -10.79 3.41 -1.04
CA ILE A 454 -12.27 3.35 -1.00
C ILE A 454 -12.74 2.27 -0.04
N MET A 455 -13.64 2.64 0.87
CA MET A 455 -14.24 1.75 1.85
C MET A 455 -15.49 1.07 1.28
N ARG A 456 -15.31 0.09 0.37
CA ARG A 456 -16.42 -0.59 -0.32
C ARG A 456 -17.48 -1.14 0.62
N LYS A 457 -17.08 -1.67 1.79
CA LYS A 457 -18.03 -2.22 2.79
C LYS A 457 -18.99 -1.19 3.36
N SER A 458 -18.57 0.06 3.51
CA SER A 458 -19.43 1.11 4.00
C SER A 458 -20.45 1.60 2.96
N LEU A 459 -20.20 1.31 1.66
CA LEU A 459 -21.12 1.73 0.59
C LEU A 459 -22.51 1.06 0.71
N ALA A 460 -22.56 -0.19 1.16
CA ALA A 460 -23.83 -0.90 1.31
C ALA A 460 -24.85 -0.15 2.22
N SER A 461 -24.37 0.54 3.27
CA SER A 461 -25.23 1.29 4.18
C SER A 461 -25.96 2.48 3.52
N TYR A 462 -25.45 3.00 2.42
CA TYR A 462 -26.11 4.09 1.70
C TYR A 462 -27.33 3.62 0.89
N LEU A 463 -27.39 2.34 0.50
CA LEU A 463 -28.55 1.77 -0.17
C LEU A 463 -29.74 1.63 0.78
N ASP A 464 -29.49 1.30 2.05
CA ASP A 464 -30.53 1.17 3.07
C ASP A 464 -31.20 2.53 3.40
N MET A 465 -30.48 3.63 3.23
CA MET A 465 -30.97 4.98 3.50
C MET A 465 -31.89 5.53 2.38
N THR A 466 -31.83 4.94 1.18
CA THR A 466 -32.60 5.39 0.01
C THR A 466 -33.77 4.45 -0.35
N ALA A 467 -33.89 3.32 0.36
CA ALA A 467 -35.08 2.48 0.24
C ALA A 467 -36.27 3.27 0.75
N PRO A 468 -37.37 3.50 -0.04
CA PRO A 468 -38.56 4.13 0.48
C PRO A 468 -39.04 3.28 1.65
N SER A 469 -39.26 3.92 2.81
CA SER A 469 -39.87 3.30 3.98
C SER A 469 -41.19 2.66 3.52
N GLY A 470 -41.13 1.33 3.35
CA GLY A 470 -42.27 0.56 2.87
C GLY A 470 -43.46 0.77 3.81
N GLY A 471 -44.44 1.49 3.31
CA GLY A 471 -45.73 1.59 3.93
C GLY A 471 -46.32 0.19 4.11
N SER A 472 -46.57 -0.17 5.34
CA SER A 472 -47.45 -1.26 5.71
C SER A 472 -48.82 -1.06 5.03
N HIS A 473 -49.08 -1.89 4.02
CA HIS A 473 -50.47 -2.15 3.63
C HIS A 473 -50.75 -3.64 3.81
N ALA A 474 -51.72 -3.88 4.70
CA ALA A 474 -52.33 -5.12 5.10
C ALA A 474 -52.79 -6.01 3.93
#